data_361d37060f3ce1820a6dae7f02bc2f51
#
_entry.id   361d37060f3ce1820a6dae7f02bc2f51
#
_cell.length_a   1.000
_cell.length_b   1.000
_cell.length_c   1.000
_cell.angle_alpha   90.00
_cell.angle_beta   90.00
_cell.angle_gamma   90.00
#
_symmetry.space_group_name_H-M   'P 1'
#
loop_
_entity.id
_entity.type
_entity.pdbx_description
1 polymer ?
#
loop_
_entity_poly.entity_id
_entity_poly.type
_entity_poly.pdbx_seq_one_letter_code
_entity_poly.pdbx_strand_id
1 'polypeptide(L)'
;DGFFKKFTQTITYAPNFISVVVISGMVIAFLSPSTGIINHLLSFFGMERISFLEDPRWFKTVYVLSGVWQGTGWGSVIYLAALSGVDTQLHEAATIDGATRLQRMWYINIPTIVPTMVILLIMNVGSIMATGYEKILLLQNPLNMESSNVIATFVYKQGLLEAQYSFAAAVGLFESVINAILLIIVNKISRKLGDTSLW
;
A
#
# COMPACT_ATOMS: atom_id res chain seq x y z
N ASP A 1 -17.57 3.24 -22.69
CA ASP A 1 -17.58 4.08 -21.51
C ASP A 1 -18.38 3.59 -20.35
N GLY A 2 -18.57 2.64 -19.95
CA GLY A 2 -19.51 2.73 -18.94
C GLY A 2 -19.51 1.65 -17.92
N PHE A 3 -20.22 0.56 -18.13
CA PHE A 3 -20.50 -0.47 -17.13
C PHE A 3 -19.21 -1.18 -16.65
N PHE A 4 -18.38 -1.62 -17.58
CA PHE A 4 -17.14 -2.35 -17.25
C PHE A 4 -16.17 -1.50 -16.40
N LYS A 5 -15.98 -0.21 -16.77
CA LYS A 5 -15.15 0.72 -15.99
C LYS A 5 -15.69 0.90 -14.57
N LYS A 6 -16.98 1.18 -14.42
CA LYS A 6 -17.62 1.36 -13.12
C LYS A 6 -17.56 0.08 -12.28
N PHE A 7 -17.83 -1.06 -12.89
CA PHE A 7 -17.78 -2.37 -12.24
C PHE A 7 -16.36 -2.68 -11.70
N THR A 8 -15.35 -2.51 -12.56
CA THR A 8 -13.95 -2.71 -12.15
C THR A 8 -13.53 -1.76 -11.02
N GLN A 9 -13.89 -0.47 -11.13
CA GLN A 9 -13.62 0.51 -10.07
C GLN A 9 -14.32 0.12 -8.75
N THR A 10 -15.58 -0.28 -8.79
CA THR A 10 -16.31 -0.66 -7.58
C THR A 10 -15.65 -1.87 -6.90
N ILE A 11 -15.32 -2.91 -7.66
CA ILE A 11 -14.67 -4.12 -7.10
C ILE A 11 -13.28 -3.79 -6.52
N THR A 12 -12.49 -2.97 -7.21
CA THR A 12 -11.14 -2.64 -6.74
C THR A 12 -11.15 -1.66 -5.55
N TYR A 13 -12.17 -0.83 -5.41
CA TYR A 13 -12.28 0.11 -4.30
C TYR A 13 -12.87 -0.54 -3.03
N ALA A 14 -13.75 -1.54 -3.21
CA ALA A 14 -14.48 -2.18 -2.11
C ALA A 14 -13.57 -2.67 -0.95
N PRO A 15 -12.41 -3.31 -1.19
CA PRO A 15 -11.56 -3.79 -0.10
C PRO A 15 -11.07 -2.69 0.86
N ASN A 16 -10.90 -1.46 0.38
CA ASN A 16 -10.46 -0.34 1.21
C ASN A 16 -11.49 0.06 2.29
N PHE A 17 -12.78 -0.21 2.08
CA PHE A 17 -13.84 0.11 3.03
C PHE A 17 -14.06 -0.99 4.08
N ILE A 18 -13.39 -2.11 3.93
CA ILE A 18 -13.46 -3.22 4.88
C ILE A 18 -12.46 -2.95 6.01
N SER A 19 -12.89 -3.15 7.26
CA SER A 19 -12.00 -2.96 8.41
C SER A 19 -10.78 -3.88 8.37
N VAL A 20 -9.67 -3.45 8.96
CA VAL A 20 -8.44 -4.24 9.02
C VAL A 20 -8.65 -5.58 9.73
N VAL A 21 -9.55 -5.63 10.71
CA VAL A 21 -9.89 -6.86 11.44
C VAL A 21 -10.55 -7.88 10.51
N VAL A 22 -11.54 -7.44 9.73
CA VAL A 22 -12.25 -8.32 8.78
C VAL A 22 -11.31 -8.76 7.65
N ILE A 23 -10.50 -7.85 7.09
CA ILE A 23 -9.50 -8.21 6.07
C ILE A 23 -8.51 -9.24 6.61
N SER A 24 -8.01 -9.07 7.83
CA SER A 24 -7.09 -10.03 8.44
C SER A 24 -7.77 -11.38 8.65
N GLY A 25 -9.03 -11.40 9.11
CA GLY A 25 -9.82 -12.63 9.21
C GLY A 25 -10.04 -13.33 7.86
N MET A 26 -10.32 -12.57 6.79
CA MET A 26 -10.41 -13.12 5.43
C MET A 26 -9.08 -13.72 4.96
N VAL A 27 -7.96 -13.02 5.20
CA VAL A 27 -6.62 -13.53 4.86
C VAL A 27 -6.34 -14.84 5.59
N ILE A 28 -6.63 -14.92 6.90
CA ILE A 28 -6.46 -16.14 7.69
C ILE A 28 -7.33 -17.27 7.12
N ALA A 29 -8.60 -17.00 6.83
CA ALA A 29 -9.53 -17.99 6.30
C ALA A 29 -9.11 -18.48 4.90
N PHE A 30 -8.68 -17.59 4.00
CA PHE A 30 -8.29 -17.94 2.63
C PHE A 30 -6.97 -18.73 2.58
N LEU A 31 -6.05 -18.46 3.50
CA LEU A 31 -4.74 -19.10 3.58
C LEU A 31 -4.70 -20.31 4.52
N SER A 32 -5.83 -20.66 5.17
CA SER A 32 -5.91 -21.82 6.06
C SER A 32 -5.41 -23.09 5.37
N PRO A 33 -4.52 -23.89 6.01
CA PRO A 33 -4.00 -25.12 5.41
C PRO A 33 -5.10 -26.17 5.14
N SER A 34 -6.14 -26.20 5.98
CA SER A 34 -7.19 -27.23 5.90
C SER A 34 -8.38 -26.81 5.04
N THR A 35 -8.85 -25.57 5.19
CA THR A 35 -10.12 -25.08 4.60
C THR A 35 -9.95 -23.91 3.65
N GLY A 36 -8.71 -23.37 3.52
CA GLY A 36 -8.46 -22.18 2.74
C GLY A 36 -8.54 -22.41 1.22
N ILE A 37 -9.21 -21.49 0.53
CA ILE A 37 -9.42 -21.57 -0.92
C ILE A 37 -8.08 -21.61 -1.68
N ILE A 38 -7.05 -20.92 -1.19
CA ILE A 38 -5.72 -20.91 -1.83
C ILE A 38 -5.09 -22.30 -1.75
N ASN A 39 -5.16 -22.97 -0.59
CA ASN A 39 -4.62 -24.32 -0.43
C ASN A 39 -5.44 -25.38 -1.19
N HIS A 40 -6.75 -25.17 -1.36
CA HIS A 40 -7.56 -26.03 -2.24
C HIS A 40 -7.14 -25.89 -3.71
N LEU A 41 -6.87 -24.66 -4.18
CA LEU A 41 -6.36 -24.44 -5.54
C LEU A 41 -4.98 -25.06 -5.73
N LEU A 42 -4.05 -24.89 -4.78
CA LEU A 42 -2.74 -25.55 -4.83
C LEU A 42 -2.85 -27.07 -4.94
N SER A 43 -3.70 -27.67 -4.10
CA SER A 43 -3.95 -29.12 -4.15
C SER A 43 -4.57 -29.57 -5.48
N PHE A 44 -5.43 -28.77 -6.09
CA PHE A 44 -6.02 -29.04 -7.41
C PHE A 44 -4.94 -29.10 -8.52
N PHE A 45 -3.90 -28.28 -8.40
CA PHE A 45 -2.73 -28.30 -9.31
C PHE A 45 -1.65 -29.32 -8.90
N GLY A 46 -1.92 -30.21 -7.93
CA GLY A 46 -0.99 -31.24 -7.49
C GLY A 46 0.13 -30.72 -6.57
N MET A 47 0.04 -29.49 -6.07
CA MET A 47 1.01 -28.93 -5.13
C MET A 47 0.63 -29.28 -3.68
N GLU A 48 1.64 -29.36 -2.82
CA GLU A 48 1.42 -29.56 -1.39
C GLU A 48 0.77 -28.33 -0.75
N ARG A 49 0.03 -28.57 0.32
CA ARG A 49 -0.58 -27.49 1.11
C ARG A 49 0.49 -26.73 1.88
N ILE A 50 0.38 -25.42 1.95
CA ILE A 50 1.33 -24.52 2.58
C ILE A 50 0.68 -23.85 3.80
N SER A 51 1.39 -23.91 4.94
CA SER A 51 1.01 -23.17 6.15
C SER A 51 1.52 -21.73 6.07
N PHE A 52 0.92 -20.90 5.23
CA PHE A 52 1.39 -19.54 4.91
C PHE A 52 1.59 -18.64 6.13
N LEU A 53 0.76 -18.77 7.16
CA LEU A 53 0.84 -17.91 8.35
C LEU A 53 1.71 -18.51 9.47
N GLU A 54 2.06 -19.79 9.39
CA GLU A 54 2.90 -20.45 10.36
C GLU A 54 4.38 -20.46 9.95
N ASP A 55 4.67 -20.30 8.66
CA ASP A 55 6.02 -20.22 8.12
C ASP A 55 6.49 -18.74 8.05
N PRO A 56 7.53 -18.34 8.79
CA PRO A 56 8.05 -16.96 8.79
C PRO A 56 8.42 -16.43 7.42
N ARG A 57 8.79 -17.29 6.47
CA ARG A 57 9.19 -16.90 5.11
C ARG A 57 8.04 -16.27 4.32
N TRP A 58 6.80 -16.70 4.61
CA TRP A 58 5.62 -16.21 3.89
C TRP A 58 4.98 -14.97 4.50
N PHE A 59 5.23 -14.68 5.78
CA PHE A 59 4.58 -13.59 6.49
C PHE A 59 4.67 -12.26 5.75
N LYS A 60 5.87 -11.86 5.34
CA LYS A 60 6.09 -10.58 4.62
C LYS A 60 5.32 -10.53 3.31
N THR A 61 5.34 -11.63 2.55
CA THR A 61 4.61 -11.73 1.28
C THR A 61 3.11 -11.61 1.49
N VAL A 62 2.56 -12.32 2.47
CA VAL A 62 1.13 -12.25 2.82
C VAL A 62 0.74 -10.84 3.26
N TYR A 63 1.54 -10.23 4.13
CA TYR A 63 1.31 -8.88 4.62
C TYR A 63 1.28 -7.86 3.47
N VAL A 64 2.30 -7.88 2.61
CA VAL A 64 2.42 -6.94 1.48
C VAL A 64 1.30 -7.17 0.46
N LEU A 65 1.08 -8.40 0.00
CA LEU A 65 0.06 -8.67 -1.01
C LEU A 65 -1.35 -8.35 -0.53
N SER A 66 -1.67 -8.66 0.72
CA SER A 66 -2.96 -8.30 1.30
C SER A 66 -3.11 -6.79 1.49
N GLY A 67 -2.01 -6.05 1.75
CA GLY A 67 -1.99 -4.59 1.78
C GLY A 67 -2.19 -3.95 0.41
N VAL A 68 -1.50 -4.47 -0.60
CA VAL A 68 -1.67 -4.06 -2.00
C VAL A 68 -3.10 -4.29 -2.45
N TRP A 69 -3.66 -5.47 -2.22
CA TRP A 69 -5.05 -5.77 -2.55
C TRP A 69 -6.04 -4.81 -1.88
N GLN A 70 -5.84 -4.49 -0.60
CA GLN A 70 -6.71 -3.59 0.15
C GLN A 70 -6.60 -2.13 -0.34
N GLY A 71 -5.38 -1.64 -0.63
CA GLY A 71 -5.11 -0.21 -0.84
C GLY A 71 -5.04 0.26 -2.29
N THR A 72 -4.73 -0.63 -3.24
CA THR A 72 -4.44 -0.23 -4.64
C THR A 72 -5.61 0.49 -5.31
N GLY A 73 -6.83 0.00 -5.11
CA GLY A 73 -8.01 0.60 -5.71
C GLY A 73 -8.20 2.05 -5.24
N TRP A 74 -8.20 2.27 -3.94
CA TRP A 74 -8.33 3.61 -3.36
C TRP A 74 -7.18 4.54 -3.75
N GLY A 75 -5.95 4.04 -3.72
CA GLY A 75 -4.78 4.80 -4.16
C GLY A 75 -4.88 5.29 -5.60
N SER A 76 -5.59 4.56 -6.47
CA SER A 76 -5.79 4.99 -7.86
C SER A 76 -6.72 6.19 -8.04
N VAL A 77 -7.55 6.52 -7.04
CA VAL A 77 -8.54 7.62 -7.13
C VAL A 77 -7.86 8.96 -7.32
N ILE A 78 -6.77 9.22 -6.60
CA ILE A 78 -6.03 10.48 -6.69
C ILE A 78 -5.43 10.65 -8.10
N TYR A 79 -4.86 9.58 -8.66
CA TYR A 79 -4.33 9.61 -10.02
C TYR A 79 -5.41 9.79 -11.08
N LEU A 80 -6.59 9.18 -10.90
CA LEU A 80 -7.72 9.36 -11.79
C LEU A 80 -8.26 10.79 -11.72
N ALA A 81 -8.28 11.40 -10.53
CA ALA A 81 -8.63 12.80 -10.36
C ALA A 81 -7.65 13.73 -11.10
N ALA A 82 -6.34 13.49 -10.93
CA ALA A 82 -5.32 14.25 -11.65
C ALA A 82 -5.44 14.10 -13.17
N LEU A 83 -5.70 12.88 -13.67
CA LEU A 83 -5.90 12.63 -15.09
C LEU A 83 -7.17 13.28 -15.65
N SER A 84 -8.21 13.46 -14.85
CA SER A 84 -9.43 14.14 -15.28
C SER A 84 -9.23 15.64 -15.50
N GLY A 85 -8.16 16.21 -14.97
CA GLY A 85 -7.76 17.60 -15.18
C GLY A 85 -6.90 17.84 -16.43
N VAL A 86 -6.56 16.78 -17.18
CA VAL A 86 -5.80 16.92 -18.43
C VAL A 86 -6.66 17.61 -19.49
N ASP A 87 -6.10 18.65 -20.13
CA ASP A 87 -6.78 19.36 -21.20
C ASP A 87 -7.08 18.42 -22.38
N THR A 88 -8.34 18.34 -22.73
CA THR A 88 -8.83 17.53 -23.85
C THR A 88 -8.26 17.99 -25.19
N GLN A 89 -7.96 19.28 -25.34
CA GLN A 89 -7.36 19.85 -26.56
C GLN A 89 -5.99 19.23 -26.86
N LEU A 90 -5.19 18.90 -25.84
CA LEU A 90 -3.92 18.20 -26.02
C LEU A 90 -4.12 16.81 -26.64
N HIS A 91 -5.16 16.11 -26.20
CA HIS A 91 -5.49 14.79 -26.76
C HIS A 91 -6.03 14.88 -28.19
N GLU A 92 -6.79 15.90 -28.50
CA GLU A 92 -7.34 16.16 -29.84
C GLU A 92 -6.20 16.52 -30.81
N ALA A 93 -5.35 17.46 -30.45
CA ALA A 93 -4.16 17.83 -31.23
C ALA A 93 -3.24 16.63 -31.51
N ALA A 94 -2.91 15.87 -30.48
CA ALA A 94 -2.09 14.67 -30.62
C ALA A 94 -2.76 13.60 -31.51
N THR A 95 -4.10 13.55 -31.52
CA THR A 95 -4.83 12.63 -32.42
C THR A 95 -4.75 13.07 -33.88
N ILE A 96 -4.82 14.38 -34.15
CA ILE A 96 -4.64 14.96 -35.47
C ILE A 96 -3.21 14.70 -35.98
N ASP A 97 -2.21 14.79 -35.09
CA ASP A 97 -0.80 14.48 -35.38
C ASP A 97 -0.53 12.98 -35.55
N GLY A 98 -1.55 12.12 -35.46
CA GLY A 98 -1.44 10.69 -35.66
C GLY A 98 -0.85 9.92 -34.46
N ALA A 99 -0.79 10.53 -33.26
CA ALA A 99 -0.27 9.87 -32.07
C ALA A 99 -1.14 8.69 -31.61
N THR A 100 -0.50 7.57 -31.37
CA THR A 100 -1.13 6.36 -30.83
C THR A 100 -1.57 6.56 -29.37
N ARG A 101 -2.44 5.67 -28.87
CA ARG A 101 -2.89 5.70 -27.45
C ARG A 101 -1.71 5.60 -26.47
N LEU A 102 -0.70 4.79 -26.78
CA LEU A 102 0.50 4.66 -25.95
C LEU A 102 1.35 5.94 -25.95
N GLN A 103 1.52 6.58 -27.11
CA GLN A 103 2.24 7.86 -27.18
C GLN A 103 1.53 8.94 -26.36
N ARG A 104 0.21 9.06 -26.46
CA ARG A 104 -0.57 10.02 -25.64
C ARG A 104 -0.45 9.72 -24.16
N MET A 105 -0.42 8.43 -23.76
CA MET A 105 -0.22 8.06 -22.37
C MET A 105 1.17 8.52 -21.86
N TRP A 106 2.24 8.27 -22.62
CA TRP A 106 3.59 8.60 -22.21
C TRP A 106 3.93 10.09 -22.27
N TYR A 107 3.42 10.80 -23.27
CA TYR A 107 3.81 12.19 -23.52
C TYR A 107 2.79 13.23 -23.02
N ILE A 108 1.56 12.84 -22.71
CA ILE A 108 0.55 13.75 -22.17
C ILE A 108 0.16 13.33 -20.75
N ASN A 109 -0.36 12.09 -20.57
CA ASN A 109 -0.95 11.70 -19.30
C ASN A 109 0.10 11.58 -18.19
N ILE A 110 1.19 10.85 -18.42
CA ILE A 110 2.22 10.64 -17.40
C ILE A 110 2.85 11.97 -16.98
N PRO A 111 3.34 12.84 -17.87
CA PRO A 111 3.90 14.14 -17.47
C PRO A 111 2.92 14.99 -16.64
N THR A 112 1.63 14.97 -16.99
CA THR A 112 0.62 15.75 -16.25
C THR A 112 0.43 15.25 -14.82
N ILE A 113 0.57 13.94 -14.57
CA ILE A 113 0.40 13.38 -13.20
C ILE A 113 1.70 13.32 -12.41
N VAL A 114 2.87 13.55 -13.02
CA VAL A 114 4.17 13.54 -12.31
C VAL A 114 4.17 14.42 -11.06
N PRO A 115 3.65 15.66 -11.06
CA PRO A 115 3.58 16.47 -9.84
C PRO A 115 2.81 15.77 -8.72
N THR A 116 1.68 15.16 -9.03
CA THR A 116 0.88 14.38 -8.07
C THR A 116 1.66 13.16 -7.56
N MET A 117 2.36 12.44 -8.45
CA MET A 117 3.19 11.29 -8.07
C MET A 117 4.29 11.70 -7.10
N VAL A 118 4.96 12.82 -7.36
CA VAL A 118 6.04 13.36 -6.51
C VAL A 118 5.50 13.72 -5.12
N ILE A 119 4.40 14.45 -5.05
CA ILE A 119 3.77 14.82 -3.76
C ILE A 119 3.40 13.57 -2.96
N LEU A 120 2.74 12.60 -3.59
CA LEU A 120 2.38 11.34 -2.93
C LEU A 120 3.61 10.54 -2.49
N LEU A 121 4.68 10.53 -3.28
CA LEU A 121 5.95 9.90 -2.90
C LEU A 121 6.54 10.55 -1.65
N ILE A 122 6.60 11.88 -1.60
CA ILE A 122 7.12 12.63 -0.44
C ILE A 122 6.30 12.28 0.81
N MET A 123 4.97 12.31 0.71
CA MET A 123 4.07 11.98 1.83
C MET A 123 4.26 10.52 2.30
N ASN A 124 4.35 9.55 1.38
CA ASN A 124 4.56 8.16 1.73
C ASN A 124 5.92 7.91 2.40
N VAL A 125 6.98 8.57 1.92
CA VAL A 125 8.31 8.46 2.56
C VAL A 125 8.30 9.10 3.95
N GLY A 126 7.59 10.22 4.12
CA GLY A 126 7.42 10.87 5.44
C GLY A 126 6.67 10.04 6.47
N SER A 127 6.00 8.97 6.06
CA SER A 127 5.28 8.04 6.94
C SER A 127 5.82 6.59 6.91
N ILE A 128 7.01 6.38 6.36
CA ILE A 128 7.53 5.02 6.11
C ILE A 128 7.76 4.22 7.39
N MET A 129 8.09 4.89 8.51
CA MET A 129 8.24 4.26 9.82
C MET A 129 6.90 3.96 10.50
N ALA A 130 5.81 4.62 10.07
CA ALA A 130 4.48 4.44 10.61
C ALA A 130 3.80 3.18 10.06
N THR A 131 4.38 2.02 10.32
CA THR A 131 3.79 0.74 9.94
C THR A 131 2.60 0.42 10.83
N GLY A 132 1.43 0.21 10.22
CA GLY A 132 0.20 -0.12 10.95
C GLY A 132 0.36 -1.42 11.76
N TYR A 133 0.43 -1.29 13.08
CA TYR A 133 0.63 -2.45 13.98
C TYR A 133 -0.57 -3.39 14.03
N GLU A 134 -1.77 -2.88 13.83
CA GLU A 134 -3.02 -3.65 13.98
C GLU A 134 -3.06 -4.89 13.08
N LYS A 135 -2.80 -4.72 11.79
CA LYS A 135 -2.80 -5.82 10.82
C LYS A 135 -1.71 -6.84 11.11
N ILE A 136 -0.53 -6.36 11.51
CA ILE A 136 0.58 -7.25 11.88
C ILE A 136 0.20 -8.06 13.12
N LEU A 137 -0.37 -7.41 14.14
CA LEU A 137 -0.78 -8.07 15.39
C LEU A 137 -1.85 -9.14 15.15
N LEU A 138 -2.81 -8.88 14.25
CA LEU A 138 -3.87 -9.81 13.88
C LEU A 138 -3.37 -11.03 13.10
N LEU A 139 -2.29 -10.88 12.32
CA LEU A 139 -1.69 -11.95 11.53
C LEU A 139 -0.51 -12.64 12.26
N GLN A 140 -0.01 -12.02 13.34
CA GLN A 140 1.12 -12.54 14.12
C GLN A 140 0.70 -13.75 14.96
N ASN A 141 1.56 -14.75 15.01
CA ASN A 141 1.45 -15.90 15.89
C ASN A 141 2.86 -16.33 16.37
N PRO A 142 2.99 -17.22 17.38
CA PRO A 142 4.27 -17.63 17.89
C PRO A 142 5.24 -18.22 16.84
N LEU A 143 4.71 -18.86 15.80
CA LEU A 143 5.51 -19.53 14.76
C LEU A 143 6.09 -18.54 13.73
N ASN A 144 5.42 -17.41 13.48
CA ASN A 144 5.91 -16.41 12.53
C ASN A 144 6.56 -15.18 13.18
N MET A 145 6.74 -15.20 14.51
CA MET A 145 7.22 -14.04 15.29
C MET A 145 8.59 -13.54 14.81
N GLU A 146 9.46 -14.41 14.31
CA GLU A 146 10.76 -14.04 13.76
C GLU A 146 10.68 -13.00 12.64
N SER A 147 9.66 -13.10 11.77
CA SER A 147 9.50 -12.21 10.61
C SER A 147 8.43 -11.14 10.80
N SER A 148 7.54 -11.29 11.77
CA SER A 148 6.40 -10.41 12.04
C SER A 148 6.63 -9.40 13.16
N ASN A 149 7.73 -9.54 13.93
CA ASN A 149 8.02 -8.60 15.01
C ASN A 149 8.61 -7.31 14.42
N VAL A 150 7.91 -6.21 14.58
CA VAL A 150 8.29 -4.87 14.11
C VAL A 150 8.26 -3.88 15.28
N ILE A 151 8.89 -2.72 15.11
CA ILE A 151 8.97 -1.70 16.16
C ILE A 151 7.57 -1.36 16.69
N ALA A 152 6.60 -1.15 15.82
CA ALA A 152 5.25 -0.80 16.20
C ALA A 152 4.55 -1.86 17.09
N THR A 153 4.72 -3.16 16.80
CA THR A 153 4.19 -4.24 17.66
C THR A 153 4.94 -4.37 18.97
N PHE A 154 6.25 -4.10 18.97
CA PHE A 154 7.05 -4.08 20.17
C PHE A 154 6.65 -2.93 21.10
N VAL A 155 6.49 -1.71 20.55
CA VAL A 155 6.02 -0.54 21.28
C VAL A 155 4.61 -0.77 21.85
N TYR A 156 3.72 -1.39 21.10
CA TYR A 156 2.40 -1.76 21.60
C TYR A 156 2.49 -2.68 22.82
N LYS A 157 3.30 -3.74 22.75
CA LYS A 157 3.47 -4.71 23.85
C LYS A 157 4.08 -4.05 25.08
N GLN A 158 5.22 -3.38 24.92
CA GLN A 158 5.92 -2.73 26.04
C GLN A 158 5.15 -1.53 26.60
N GLY A 159 4.60 -0.71 25.71
CA GLY A 159 3.92 0.52 26.10
C GLY A 159 2.55 0.30 26.72
N LEU A 160 1.68 -0.49 26.07
CA LEU A 160 0.30 -0.65 26.50
C LEU A 160 0.10 -1.88 27.39
N LEU A 161 0.68 -3.05 27.06
CA LEU A 161 0.46 -4.26 27.84
C LEU A 161 1.33 -4.30 29.10
N GLU A 162 2.55 -3.78 29.04
CA GLU A 162 3.47 -3.72 30.18
C GLU A 162 3.49 -2.34 30.87
N ALA A 163 2.59 -1.43 30.45
CA ALA A 163 2.41 -0.08 31.00
C ALA A 163 3.68 0.80 31.01
N GLN A 164 4.65 0.53 30.12
CA GLN A 164 5.86 1.32 29.98
C GLN A 164 5.65 2.53 29.06
N TYR A 165 4.75 3.44 29.43
CA TYR A 165 4.33 4.56 28.61
C TYR A 165 5.46 5.52 28.22
N SER A 166 6.42 5.76 29.14
CA SER A 166 7.56 6.62 28.86
C SER A 166 8.46 6.06 27.77
N PHE A 167 8.67 4.73 27.76
CA PHE A 167 9.41 4.04 26.72
C PHE A 167 8.69 4.15 25.37
N ALA A 168 7.40 3.86 25.35
CA ALA A 168 6.58 3.98 24.12
C ALA A 168 6.60 5.40 23.54
N ALA A 169 6.50 6.42 24.40
CA ALA A 169 6.58 7.81 24.00
C ALA A 169 7.96 8.18 23.43
N ALA A 170 9.03 7.68 24.02
CA ALA A 170 10.40 7.90 23.54
C ALA A 170 10.63 7.29 22.16
N VAL A 171 10.16 6.06 21.92
CA VAL A 171 10.25 5.40 20.60
C VAL A 171 9.38 6.12 19.56
N GLY A 172 8.16 6.53 19.90
CA GLY A 172 7.30 7.30 19.01
C GLY A 172 7.89 8.66 18.62
N LEU A 173 8.55 9.35 19.57
CA LEU A 173 9.30 10.57 19.28
C LEU A 173 10.47 10.30 18.33
N PHE A 174 11.23 9.25 18.56
CA PHE A 174 12.34 8.84 17.69
C PHE A 174 11.87 8.53 16.26
N GLU A 175 10.79 7.76 16.10
CA GLU A 175 10.17 7.50 14.79
C GLU A 175 9.71 8.78 14.09
N SER A 176 9.12 9.72 14.85
CA SER A 176 8.67 11.01 14.32
C SER A 176 9.82 11.87 13.82
N VAL A 177 10.95 11.87 14.53
CA VAL A 177 12.17 12.59 14.12
C VAL A 177 12.74 11.99 12.83
N ILE A 178 12.80 10.66 12.74
CA ILE A 178 13.28 9.98 11.52
C ILE A 178 12.35 10.32 10.34
N ASN A 179 11.05 10.21 10.51
CA ASN A 179 10.08 10.53 9.46
C ASN A 179 10.20 11.99 9.01
N ALA A 180 10.39 12.93 9.93
CA ALA A 180 10.61 14.34 9.60
C ALA A 180 11.91 14.55 8.79
N ILE A 181 13.00 13.90 9.20
CA ILE A 181 14.27 13.96 8.45
C ILE A 181 14.11 13.40 7.04
N LEU A 182 13.49 12.23 6.89
CA LEU A 182 13.23 11.60 5.61
C LEU A 182 12.38 12.51 4.70
N LEU A 183 11.32 13.07 5.25
CA LEU A 183 10.43 13.99 4.54
C LEU A 183 11.19 15.22 4.03
N ILE A 184 12.03 15.85 4.86
CA ILE A 184 12.85 17.00 4.47
C ILE A 184 13.85 16.61 3.37
N ILE A 185 14.51 15.45 3.50
CA ILE A 185 15.48 14.97 2.51
C ILE A 185 14.78 14.75 1.16
N VAL A 186 13.68 14.01 1.14
CA VAL A 186 12.98 13.69 -0.11
C VAL A 186 12.37 14.93 -0.73
N ASN A 187 11.82 15.86 0.07
CA ASN A 187 11.33 17.14 -0.43
C ASN A 187 12.43 17.97 -1.09
N LYS A 188 13.63 18.03 -0.48
CA LYS A 188 14.80 18.72 -1.08
C LYS A 188 15.28 18.05 -2.38
N ILE A 189 15.27 16.72 -2.44
CA ILE A 189 15.64 15.98 -3.65
C ILE A 189 14.61 16.25 -4.76
N SER A 190 13.33 16.16 -4.46
CA SER A 190 12.26 16.45 -5.43
C SER A 190 12.34 17.85 -5.98
N ARG A 191 12.62 18.85 -5.15
CA ARG A 191 12.84 20.24 -5.58
C ARG A 191 14.03 20.42 -6.50
N LYS A 192 15.06 19.57 -6.39
CA LYS A 192 16.24 19.61 -7.30
C LYS A 192 16.00 18.93 -8.64
N LEU A 193 15.12 17.92 -8.67
CA LEU A 193 14.85 17.11 -9.85
C LEU A 193 13.69 17.64 -10.69
N GLY A 194 12.82 18.47 -10.10
CA GLY A 194 11.68 19.09 -10.76
C GLY A 194 11.12 20.19 -9.88
N ASP A 195 10.29 21.07 -10.44
CA ASP A 195 9.70 22.22 -9.73
C ASP A 195 8.58 21.81 -8.74
N THR A 196 8.44 20.52 -8.46
CA THR A 196 7.37 20.00 -7.59
C THR A 196 7.94 19.68 -6.21
N SER A 197 7.46 20.39 -5.20
CA SER A 197 7.79 20.18 -3.79
C SER A 197 6.58 20.53 -2.91
N LEU A 198 6.61 20.16 -1.63
CA LEU A 198 5.56 20.53 -0.69
C LEU A 198 5.69 22.00 -0.23
N TRP A 199 6.91 22.51 -0.12
CA TRP A 199 7.25 23.91 0.24
C TRP A 199 8.58 24.33 -0.39
#